data_6050298264e46e2bc530e355172b4ea5
#
_entry.id   6050298264e46e2bc530e355172b4ea5
#
_cell.length_a   1.000
_cell.length_b   1.000
_cell.length_c   1.000
_cell.angle_alpha   90.00
_cell.angle_beta   90.00
_cell.angle_gamma   90.00
#
_symmetry.space_group_name_H-M   'P 1'
#
loop_
_entity.id
_entity.type
_entity.pdbx_description
1 polymer ?
#
loop_
_entity_poly.entity_id
_entity_poly.type
_entity_poly.pdbx_seq_one_letter_code
_entity_poly.pdbx_strand_id
1 'polypeptide(L)'
;MIDTAVTLDTSFEDYSKSEWMDAVKQVAQNGGFYEALGARHHAMFLEKSSTLLVSFETINGMRALSSMAHPLGWEMVRSEGWSHLCLASEGDTWFRDAPVYAFFDRLIDDGFFDGFDRVVFYGAGPGGYAAAAFSVA
;
A
#
# COMPACT_ATOMS: atom_id res chain seq x y z
N MET A 1 5.40 28.62 11.80
CA MET A 1 5.93 27.87 10.67
C MET A 1 4.82 27.08 10.00
N ILE A 2 4.84 27.06 8.71
CA ILE A 2 3.84 26.33 7.96
C ILE A 2 4.37 24.94 7.68
N ASP A 3 3.69 23.93 8.20
CA ASP A 3 3.97 22.57 7.80
C ASP A 3 3.36 22.33 6.44
N THR A 4 4.22 22.04 5.48
CA THR A 4 3.72 21.65 4.18
C THR A 4 3.24 20.21 4.28
N ALA A 5 1.94 20.03 4.14
CA ALA A 5 1.37 18.68 4.12
C ALA A 5 1.91 17.91 2.93
N VAL A 6 2.36 16.68 3.15
CA VAL A 6 2.72 15.80 2.05
C VAL A 6 1.46 15.22 1.42
N THR A 7 1.49 15.09 0.11
CA THR A 7 0.37 14.56 -0.68
C THR A 7 0.87 13.54 -1.68
N LEU A 8 -0.05 12.96 -2.45
CA LEU A 8 0.27 12.08 -3.57
C LEU A 8 1.17 12.74 -4.62
N ASP A 9 1.22 14.07 -4.65
CA ASP A 9 2.00 14.81 -5.64
C ASP A 9 3.37 15.24 -5.11
N THR A 10 3.65 15.00 -3.84
CA THR A 10 4.95 15.32 -3.24
C THR A 10 5.97 14.25 -3.59
N SER A 11 7.14 14.63 -4.09
CA SER A 11 8.22 13.68 -4.34
C SER A 11 8.92 13.30 -3.04
N PHE A 12 9.14 12.00 -2.83
CA PHE A 12 9.89 11.47 -1.69
C PHE A 12 11.28 11.00 -2.09
N GLU A 13 11.72 11.37 -3.29
CA GLU A 13 12.95 10.86 -3.90
C GLU A 13 14.19 11.08 -3.03
N ASP A 14 14.29 12.25 -2.41
CA ASP A 14 15.47 12.60 -1.60
C ASP A 14 15.30 12.31 -0.11
N TYR A 15 14.22 11.65 0.28
CA TYR A 15 13.95 11.37 1.68
C TYR A 15 14.80 10.20 2.19
N SER A 16 15.25 10.30 3.44
CA SER A 16 15.77 9.14 4.14
C SER A 16 14.66 8.10 4.32
N LYS A 17 15.01 6.87 4.67
CA LYS A 17 14.00 5.83 4.88
C LYS A 17 12.99 6.24 5.96
N SER A 18 13.45 6.87 7.03
CA SER A 18 12.59 7.34 8.11
C SER A 18 11.63 8.44 7.64
N GLU A 19 12.16 9.42 6.91
CA GLU A 19 11.35 10.50 6.34
C GLU A 19 10.34 9.95 5.34
N TRP A 20 10.77 8.99 4.51
CA TRP A 20 9.92 8.32 3.54
C TRP A 20 8.75 7.63 4.22
N MET A 21 9.05 6.86 5.26
CA MET A 21 8.01 6.14 6.00
C MET A 21 7.02 7.11 6.64
N ASP A 22 7.51 8.18 7.26
CA ASP A 22 6.63 9.19 7.87
C ASP A 22 5.73 9.85 6.84
N ALA A 23 6.26 10.15 5.66
CA ALA A 23 5.50 10.77 4.57
C ALA A 23 4.40 9.85 4.06
N VAL A 24 4.72 8.57 3.84
CA VAL A 24 3.74 7.58 3.38
C VAL A 24 2.63 7.38 4.41
N LYS A 25 2.99 7.29 5.68
CA LYS A 25 2.00 7.20 6.77
C LYS A 25 1.06 8.40 6.77
N GLN A 26 1.61 9.60 6.61
CA GLN A 26 0.82 10.82 6.63
C GLN A 26 -0.20 10.86 5.49
N VAL A 27 0.22 10.49 4.28
CA VAL A 27 -0.69 10.42 3.13
C VAL A 27 -1.80 9.40 3.38
N ALA A 28 -1.43 8.22 3.86
CA ALA A 28 -2.41 7.15 4.13
C ALA A 28 -3.39 7.55 5.23
N GLN A 29 -2.90 8.13 6.32
CA GLN A 29 -3.76 8.56 7.43
C GLN A 29 -4.73 9.66 7.01
N ASN A 30 -4.31 10.55 6.12
CA ASN A 30 -5.18 11.63 5.63
C ASN A 30 -6.22 11.14 4.62
N GLY A 31 -5.92 10.10 3.85
CA GLY A 31 -6.80 9.61 2.80
C GLY A 31 -7.47 8.27 3.06
N GLY A 32 -7.14 7.62 4.16
CA GLY A 32 -7.67 6.30 4.50
C GLY A 32 -7.12 5.84 5.83
N PHE A 33 -6.22 4.84 5.81
CA PHE A 33 -5.59 4.38 7.05
C PHE A 33 -4.17 3.86 6.80
N TYR A 34 -3.39 3.81 7.89
CA TYR A 34 -2.10 3.13 7.95
C TYR A 34 -2.14 2.15 9.12
N GLU A 35 -1.59 0.95 8.91
CA GLU A 35 -1.47 -0.03 9.98
C GLU A 35 -0.15 -0.80 9.84
N ALA A 36 0.61 -0.90 10.92
CA ALA A 36 1.79 -1.76 10.96
C ALA A 36 1.34 -3.21 11.15
N LEU A 37 1.89 -4.12 10.37
CA LEU A 37 1.57 -5.55 10.41
C LEU A 37 2.80 -6.32 10.90
N GLY A 38 2.99 -6.36 12.21
CA GLY A 38 4.19 -6.93 12.80
C GLY A 38 5.39 -6.04 12.55
N ALA A 39 6.59 -6.64 12.51
CA ALA A 39 7.84 -5.89 12.42
C ALA A 39 8.27 -5.56 10.98
N ARG A 40 7.73 -6.27 9.98
CA ARG A 40 8.26 -6.20 8.61
C ARG A 40 7.25 -5.80 7.55
N HIS A 41 5.99 -5.58 7.91
CA HIS A 41 4.94 -5.28 6.93
C HIS A 41 4.14 -4.06 7.35
N HIS A 42 3.57 -3.40 6.34
CA HIS A 42 2.77 -2.20 6.52
C HIS A 42 1.57 -2.26 5.57
N ALA A 43 0.42 -1.81 6.04
CA ALA A 43 -0.76 -1.63 5.19
C ALA A 43 -1.05 -0.14 5.07
N MET A 44 -1.19 0.35 3.84
CA MET A 44 -1.51 1.74 3.55
C MET A 44 -2.73 1.79 2.63
N PHE A 45 -3.77 2.46 3.05
CA PHE A 45 -5.02 2.52 2.31
C PHE A 45 -5.39 3.97 1.98
N LEU A 46 -5.77 4.19 0.71
CA LEU A 46 -6.32 5.46 0.22
C LEU A 46 -7.69 5.19 -0.39
N GLU A 47 -8.70 5.86 0.12
CA GLU A 47 -10.06 5.72 -0.37
C GLU A 47 -10.36 6.79 -1.41
N LYS A 48 -10.80 6.39 -2.61
CA LYS A 48 -11.14 7.30 -3.71
C LYS A 48 -12.43 6.92 -4.42
N SER A 49 -12.56 5.65 -4.83
CA SER A 49 -13.71 5.19 -5.64
C SER A 49 -14.04 3.74 -5.33
N SER A 50 -14.97 3.18 -6.09
CA SER A 50 -15.44 1.80 -5.90
C SER A 50 -14.55 0.74 -6.56
N THR A 51 -13.49 1.15 -7.25
CA THR A 51 -12.47 0.21 -7.73
C THR A 51 -11.28 0.24 -6.80
N LEU A 52 -10.93 -0.92 -6.25
CA LEU A 52 -9.80 -1.08 -5.33
C LEU A 52 -8.67 -1.81 -6.00
N LEU A 53 -7.48 -1.22 -5.97
CA LEU A 53 -6.25 -1.90 -6.30
C LEU A 53 -5.59 -2.36 -5.01
N VAL A 54 -5.34 -3.66 -4.89
CA VAL A 54 -4.54 -4.23 -3.79
C VAL A 54 -3.18 -4.57 -4.36
N SER A 55 -2.14 -3.89 -3.91
CA SER A 55 -0.79 -4.13 -4.40
C SER A 55 0.11 -4.67 -3.30
N PHE A 56 1.06 -5.53 -3.71
CA PHE A 56 2.06 -6.13 -2.83
C PHE A 56 3.42 -5.66 -3.30
N GLU A 57 4.06 -4.80 -2.52
CA GLU A 57 5.27 -4.11 -2.93
C GLU A 57 6.33 -4.17 -1.83
N THR A 58 7.61 -4.19 -2.23
CA THR A 58 8.68 -4.02 -1.25
C THR A 58 9.01 -2.55 -1.10
N ILE A 59 9.41 -2.13 0.10
CA ILE A 59 9.79 -0.74 0.34
C ILE A 59 10.99 -0.35 -0.53
N ASN A 60 11.97 -1.24 -0.67
CA ASN A 60 13.12 -0.98 -1.54
C ASN A 60 12.70 -0.80 -3.00
N GLY A 61 11.74 -1.62 -3.46
CA GLY A 61 11.22 -1.50 -4.82
C GLY A 61 10.54 -0.16 -5.07
N MET A 62 9.70 0.28 -4.13
CA MET A 62 9.03 1.59 -4.24
C MET A 62 10.05 2.72 -4.33
N ARG A 63 11.05 2.69 -3.47
CA ARG A 63 12.05 3.76 -3.39
C ARG A 63 13.01 3.77 -4.58
N ALA A 64 13.24 2.62 -5.21
CA ALA A 64 14.19 2.48 -6.31
C ALA A 64 13.53 2.61 -7.69
N LEU A 65 12.30 2.12 -7.84
CA LEU A 65 11.67 1.99 -9.16
C LEU A 65 10.73 3.14 -9.51
N SER A 66 10.14 3.79 -8.50
CA SER A 66 9.28 4.95 -8.75
C SER A 66 10.13 6.21 -8.84
N SER A 67 9.85 7.06 -9.84
CA SER A 67 10.55 8.34 -10.01
C SER A 67 10.36 9.27 -8.83
N MET A 68 9.25 9.15 -8.11
CA MET A 68 8.94 9.96 -6.93
C MET A 68 9.12 9.16 -5.63
N ALA A 69 9.64 7.95 -5.71
CA ALA A 69 9.77 7.02 -4.59
C ALA A 69 8.43 6.75 -3.90
N HIS A 70 7.36 6.65 -4.68
CA HIS A 70 6.01 6.34 -4.18
C HIS A 70 5.72 4.84 -4.29
N PRO A 71 4.75 4.32 -3.51
CA PRO A 71 4.13 3.06 -3.87
C PRO A 71 3.68 3.08 -5.33
N LEU A 72 3.97 2.02 -6.07
CA LEU A 72 3.67 2.00 -7.50
C LEU A 72 2.17 2.12 -7.77
N GLY A 73 1.33 1.59 -6.88
CA GLY A 73 -0.12 1.71 -7.00
C GLY A 73 -0.63 3.14 -6.97
N TRP A 74 0.15 4.10 -6.44
CA TRP A 74 -0.27 5.50 -6.42
C TRP A 74 -0.41 6.09 -7.83
N GLU A 75 0.26 5.53 -8.83
CA GLU A 75 0.04 5.92 -10.22
C GLU A 75 -1.41 5.71 -10.64
N MET A 76 -2.00 4.59 -10.24
CA MET A 76 -3.40 4.30 -10.56
C MET A 76 -4.36 5.21 -9.80
N VAL A 77 -4.00 5.59 -8.57
CA VAL A 77 -4.79 6.56 -7.81
C VAL A 77 -4.82 7.90 -8.53
N ARG A 78 -3.66 8.36 -9.01
CA ARG A 78 -3.57 9.65 -9.72
C ARG A 78 -4.22 9.61 -11.09
N SER A 79 -4.00 8.55 -11.87
CA SER A 79 -4.45 8.49 -13.26
C SER A 79 -5.90 8.03 -13.38
N GLU A 80 -6.34 7.08 -12.56
CA GLU A 80 -7.65 6.46 -12.68
C GLU A 80 -8.61 6.79 -11.54
N GLY A 81 -8.11 7.40 -10.47
CA GLY A 81 -8.93 7.69 -9.30
C GLY A 81 -9.33 6.45 -8.51
N TRP A 82 -8.58 5.35 -8.62
CA TRP A 82 -8.88 4.12 -7.90
C TRP A 82 -8.50 4.25 -6.42
N SER A 83 -9.23 3.53 -5.57
CA SER A 83 -8.81 3.29 -4.21
C SER A 83 -7.62 2.35 -4.20
N HIS A 84 -6.77 2.43 -3.18
CA HIS A 84 -5.54 1.66 -3.16
C HIS A 84 -5.23 1.12 -1.76
N LEU A 85 -5.07 -0.18 -1.66
CA LEU A 85 -4.55 -0.84 -0.47
C LEU A 85 -3.19 -1.41 -0.82
N CYS A 86 -2.14 -0.87 -0.21
CA CYS A 86 -0.78 -1.34 -0.43
C CYS A 86 -0.31 -2.16 0.76
N LEU A 87 0.13 -3.38 0.50
CA LEU A 87 0.85 -4.21 1.47
C LEU A 87 2.33 -4.04 1.16
N ALA A 88 3.05 -3.38 2.05
CA ALA A 88 4.47 -3.11 1.89
C ALA A 88 5.29 -4.04 2.77
N SER A 89 6.36 -4.61 2.25
CA SER A 89 7.27 -5.44 3.02
C SER A 89 8.65 -4.81 3.13
N GLU A 90 9.28 -5.01 4.29
CA GLU A 90 10.69 -4.71 4.49
C GLU A 90 11.49 -5.95 4.18
N GLY A 91 12.02 -6.03 2.95
CA GLY A 91 12.74 -7.18 2.46
C GLY A 91 11.84 -8.22 1.78
N ASP A 92 12.44 -9.32 1.37
CA ASP A 92 11.77 -10.37 0.60
C ASP A 92 11.13 -11.38 1.55
N THR A 93 9.93 -11.08 2.01
CA THR A 93 9.21 -11.93 2.95
C THR A 93 8.18 -12.83 2.28
N TRP A 94 7.90 -12.61 0.99
CA TRP A 94 6.83 -13.25 0.22
C TRP A 94 5.45 -13.01 0.83
N PHE A 95 5.33 -12.05 1.75
CA PHE A 95 4.08 -11.70 2.45
C PHE A 95 3.46 -12.89 3.17
N ARG A 96 4.31 -13.75 3.73
CA ARG A 96 3.89 -15.00 4.39
C ARG A 96 3.92 -14.93 5.91
N ASP A 97 4.13 -13.76 6.46
CA ASP A 97 4.13 -13.57 7.91
C ASP A 97 2.71 -13.63 8.47
N ALA A 98 2.57 -14.20 9.66
CA ALA A 98 1.26 -14.33 10.31
C ALA A 98 0.47 -13.02 10.43
N PRO A 99 1.09 -11.86 10.74
CA PRO A 99 0.34 -10.60 10.79
C PRO A 99 -0.31 -10.22 9.46
N VAL A 100 0.26 -10.61 8.32
CA VAL A 100 -0.34 -10.33 7.01
C VAL A 100 -1.60 -11.17 6.82
N TYR A 101 -1.55 -12.45 7.13
CA TYR A 101 -2.72 -13.32 7.05
C TYR A 101 -3.83 -12.86 7.99
N ALA A 102 -3.47 -12.50 9.21
CA ALA A 102 -4.44 -12.00 10.19
C ALA A 102 -5.12 -10.72 9.72
N PHE A 103 -4.37 -9.84 9.06
CA PHE A 103 -4.91 -8.60 8.51
C PHE A 103 -5.97 -8.89 7.44
N PHE A 104 -5.68 -9.78 6.50
CA PHE A 104 -6.64 -10.14 5.45
C PHE A 104 -7.87 -10.83 6.02
N ASP A 105 -7.68 -11.74 6.97
CA ASP A 105 -8.81 -12.40 7.65
C ASP A 105 -9.73 -11.37 8.30
N ARG A 106 -9.16 -10.38 8.96
CA ARG A 106 -9.92 -9.31 9.60
C ARG A 106 -10.67 -8.46 8.58
N LEU A 107 -10.02 -8.10 7.46
CA LEU A 107 -10.69 -7.35 6.40
C LEU A 107 -11.86 -8.12 5.80
N ILE A 108 -11.68 -9.42 5.58
CA ILE A 108 -12.76 -10.28 5.06
C ILE A 108 -13.91 -10.34 6.05
N ASP A 109 -13.61 -10.60 7.32
CA ASP A 109 -14.61 -10.69 8.37
C ASP A 109 -15.39 -9.38 8.56
N ASP A 110 -14.72 -8.24 8.38
CA ASP A 110 -15.33 -6.92 8.51
C ASP A 110 -16.10 -6.48 7.26
N GLY A 111 -16.02 -7.26 6.17
CA GLY A 111 -16.68 -6.91 4.92
C GLY A 111 -16.03 -5.77 4.17
N PHE A 112 -14.72 -5.54 4.39
CA PHE A 112 -13.99 -4.44 3.76
C PHE A 112 -14.10 -4.48 2.23
N PHE A 113 -13.91 -5.66 1.64
CA PHE A 113 -13.91 -5.80 0.18
C PHE A 113 -15.30 -5.65 -0.43
N ASP A 114 -16.35 -5.88 0.35
CA ASP A 114 -17.73 -5.76 -0.11
C ASP A 114 -18.11 -4.32 -0.43
N GLY A 115 -17.35 -3.36 0.07
CA GLY A 115 -17.56 -1.94 -0.23
C GLY A 115 -17.10 -1.51 -1.61
N PHE A 116 -16.48 -2.41 -2.38
CA PHE A 116 -15.94 -2.08 -3.71
C PHE A 116 -16.64 -2.91 -4.78
N ASP A 117 -16.90 -2.27 -5.93
CA ASP A 117 -17.51 -2.95 -7.08
C ASP A 117 -16.50 -3.84 -7.79
N ARG A 118 -15.23 -3.49 -7.73
CA ARG A 118 -14.15 -4.22 -8.38
C ARG A 118 -12.90 -4.18 -7.53
N VAL A 119 -12.24 -5.34 -7.41
CA VAL A 119 -10.98 -5.46 -6.67
C VAL A 119 -9.94 -6.09 -7.59
N VAL A 120 -8.81 -5.40 -7.77
CA VAL A 120 -7.70 -5.84 -8.63
C VAL A 120 -6.49 -6.10 -7.74
N PHE A 121 -5.88 -7.26 -7.89
CA PHE A 121 -4.66 -7.61 -7.15
C PHE A 121 -3.46 -7.53 -8.08
N TYR A 122 -2.40 -6.88 -7.61
CA TYR A 122 -1.18 -6.65 -8.37
C TYR A 122 0.07 -6.90 -7.52
N GLY A 123 1.09 -7.47 -8.16
CA GLY A 123 2.41 -7.61 -7.55
C GLY A 123 3.40 -8.10 -8.58
N ALA A 124 4.71 -7.96 -8.28
CA ALA A 124 5.79 -8.44 -9.11
C ALA A 124 6.79 -9.19 -8.22
N GLY A 125 7.41 -10.26 -8.74
CA GLY A 125 8.29 -11.10 -7.95
C GLY A 125 7.56 -11.69 -6.75
N PRO A 126 8.09 -11.52 -5.52
CA PRO A 126 7.39 -11.99 -4.30
C PRO A 126 5.99 -11.38 -4.16
N GLY A 127 5.79 -10.13 -4.63
CA GLY A 127 4.48 -9.50 -4.64
C GLY A 127 3.51 -10.18 -5.58
N GLY A 128 3.99 -10.69 -6.73
CA GLY A 128 3.16 -11.44 -7.67
C GLY A 128 2.64 -12.73 -7.07
N TYR A 129 3.45 -13.42 -6.29
CA TYR A 129 3.02 -14.60 -5.53
C TYR A 129 1.88 -14.24 -4.57
N ALA A 130 2.07 -13.17 -3.79
CA ALA A 130 1.09 -12.74 -2.83
C ALA A 130 -0.22 -12.32 -3.49
N ALA A 131 -0.13 -11.56 -4.59
CA ALA A 131 -1.31 -11.14 -5.34
C ALA A 131 -2.14 -12.35 -5.80
N ALA A 132 -1.49 -13.37 -6.32
CA ALA A 132 -2.17 -14.61 -6.74
C ALA A 132 -2.75 -15.36 -5.54
N ALA A 133 -1.98 -15.49 -4.46
CA ALA A 133 -2.40 -16.25 -3.28
C ALA A 133 -3.58 -15.62 -2.56
N PHE A 134 -3.55 -14.29 -2.38
CA PHE A 134 -4.61 -13.60 -1.63
C PHE A 134 -5.84 -13.29 -2.47
N SER A 135 -5.73 -13.27 -3.80
CA SER A 135 -6.87 -12.95 -4.67
C SER A 135 -7.99 -14.00 -4.62
N VAL A 136 -7.70 -15.20 -4.11
CA VAL A 136 -8.69 -16.27 -3.99
C VAL A 136 -9.34 -16.33 -2.60
N ALA A 137 -9.00 -15.39 -1.73
CA ALA A 137 -9.51 -15.37 -0.35
C ALA A 137 -10.96 -14.85 -0.29
#